data_01cd73f037c022650fbe5bfb7af7692d
#
_entry.id   01cd73f037c022650fbe5bfb7af7692d
#
_cell.length_a   1.000
_cell.length_b   1.000
_cell.length_c   1.000
_cell.angle_alpha   90.00
_cell.angle_beta   90.00
_cell.angle_gamma   90.00
#
_symmetry.space_group_name_H-M   'P 1'
#
loop_
_entity.id
_entity.type
_entity.pdbx_description
1 polymer ?
#
loop_
_entity_poly.entity_id
_entity_poly.type
_entity_poly.pdbx_seq_one_letter_code
_entity_poly.pdbx_strand_id
1 'polypeptide(L)'
;ISDHNAAYKEMDAEGYRNLIIYPPNQRFPHRAEYIEFFEPAQQLVSGKVQLSDYQFKKVNLVQTAKDDFQWNHDFAEQEIYEWQQGDFISAENGGKLKAKQHVEQLYQHGYRAKGKGHLKGLQTGFRFNLENHPNSDSNRGWLILGTQTTIQDISEEKADHHFYDSVVEFIAQPDEFILRPDRTLDKPRGRPQTAIVVGPPDEEIHTDQFGRVKVKFHWDRLHPSSQSSDEDGIF
;
A
#
# COMPACT_ATOMS: atom_id res chain seq x y z
N ILE A 1 0.75 11.22 -2.25
CA ILE A 1 1.23 9.83 -2.25
C ILE A 1 2.67 9.87 -1.76
N SER A 2 2.99 9.09 -0.75
CA SER A 2 4.33 9.01 -0.18
C SER A 2 4.82 7.56 -0.27
N ASP A 3 6.09 7.38 -0.55
CA ASP A 3 6.78 6.10 -0.61
C ASP A 3 7.89 5.96 0.47
N HIS A 4 7.98 6.96 1.35
CA HIS A 4 9.03 7.02 2.37
C HIS A 4 8.49 7.53 3.72
N ASN A 5 8.94 6.92 4.82
CA ASN A 5 8.49 7.25 6.18
C ASN A 5 8.73 8.71 6.60
N ALA A 6 9.76 9.37 6.05
CA ALA A 6 10.05 10.78 6.35
C ALA A 6 8.95 11.77 5.89
N ALA A 7 8.03 11.31 5.04
CA ALA A 7 6.90 12.14 4.61
C ALA A 7 5.77 12.22 5.64
N TYR A 8 5.71 11.27 6.58
CA TYR A 8 4.73 11.28 7.66
C TYR A 8 5.20 12.19 8.79
N LYS A 9 4.41 13.22 9.04
CA LYS A 9 4.71 14.22 10.07
C LYS A 9 4.28 13.73 11.45
N GLU A 10 4.91 14.28 12.48
CA GLU A 10 4.38 14.20 13.83
C GLU A 10 3.13 15.06 13.96
N MET A 11 2.23 14.68 14.88
CA MET A 11 1.02 15.45 15.12
C MET A 11 1.35 16.80 15.75
N ASP A 12 0.87 17.87 15.14
CA ASP A 12 1.13 19.25 15.59
C ASP A 12 0.13 19.76 16.63
N ALA A 13 -0.95 19.03 16.90
CA ALA A 13 -1.93 19.43 17.90
C ALA A 13 -1.31 19.44 19.30
N GLU A 14 -1.62 20.44 20.06
CA GLU A 14 -1.17 20.58 21.45
C GLU A 14 -1.66 19.35 22.26
N GLY A 15 -0.75 18.68 22.96
CA GLY A 15 -1.02 17.42 23.67
C GLY A 15 -0.83 16.15 22.84
N TYR A 16 -0.64 16.27 21.51
CA TYR A 16 -0.42 15.12 20.61
C TYR A 16 0.97 15.09 20.00
N ARG A 17 1.72 16.16 20.12
CA ARG A 17 2.94 16.41 19.36
C ARG A 17 3.96 15.28 19.44
N ASN A 18 4.09 14.68 20.62
CA ASN A 18 5.03 13.58 20.84
C ASN A 18 4.44 12.46 21.70
N LEU A 19 3.27 12.67 22.30
CA LEU A 19 2.86 11.84 23.42
C LEU A 19 1.35 11.69 23.48
N ILE A 20 0.89 10.46 23.37
CA ILE A 20 -0.47 10.08 23.79
C ILE A 20 -0.32 9.12 24.96
N ILE A 21 -0.82 9.53 26.12
CA ILE A 21 -0.69 8.77 27.36
C ILE A 21 -1.76 7.68 27.39
N TYR A 22 -1.36 6.45 27.65
CA TYR A 22 -2.25 5.36 27.97
C TYR A 22 -2.55 5.38 29.46
N PRO A 23 -3.82 5.51 29.91
CA PRO A 23 -4.14 5.60 31.33
C PRO A 23 -4.14 4.24 32.01
N PRO A 24 -3.29 3.98 32.98
CA PRO A 24 -3.40 2.79 33.81
C PRO A 24 -4.51 2.97 34.85
N ASN A 25 -5.65 2.35 34.70
CA ASN A 25 -6.70 2.17 35.73
C ASN A 25 -7.17 3.41 36.54
N GLN A 26 -7.04 4.63 36.00
CA GLN A 26 -7.50 5.84 36.70
C GLN A 26 -8.74 6.41 36.05
N ARG A 27 -9.64 6.97 36.87
CA ARG A 27 -10.78 7.77 36.38
C ARG A 27 -10.24 9.12 35.91
N PHE A 28 -10.26 9.36 34.60
CA PHE A 28 -9.88 10.64 34.03
C PHE A 28 -11.02 11.67 34.13
N PRO A 29 -10.69 12.96 34.26
CA PRO A 29 -11.71 14.01 34.15
C PRO A 29 -12.38 13.94 32.77
N HIS A 30 -13.69 14.20 32.72
CA HIS A 30 -14.50 14.17 31.49
C HIS A 30 -13.99 15.02 30.31
N ARG A 31 -12.94 15.79 30.49
CA ARG A 31 -12.33 16.64 29.44
C ARG A 31 -10.90 16.23 29.05
N ALA A 32 -10.33 15.21 29.68
CA ALA A 32 -9.00 14.75 29.33
C ALA A 32 -9.06 13.87 28.08
N GLU A 33 -8.13 14.11 27.17
CA GLU A 33 -7.95 13.27 25.98
C GLU A 33 -7.01 12.11 26.33
N TYR A 34 -7.45 10.88 26.03
CA TYR A 34 -6.71 9.67 26.38
C TYR A 34 -7.06 8.51 25.45
N ILE A 35 -6.16 7.56 25.37
CA ILE A 35 -6.41 6.25 24.76
C ILE A 35 -6.99 5.32 25.82
N GLU A 36 -8.23 4.88 25.62
CA GLU A 36 -8.93 3.94 26.49
C GLU A 36 -8.46 2.51 26.27
N PHE A 37 -8.17 2.17 25.03
CA PHE A 37 -7.83 0.83 24.60
C PHE A 37 -6.76 0.88 23.52
N PHE A 38 -5.72 0.07 23.66
CA PHE A 38 -4.67 -0.10 22.67
C PHE A 38 -4.18 -1.54 22.67
N GLU A 39 -4.45 -2.25 21.59
CA GLU A 39 -4.13 -3.67 21.44
C GLU A 39 -3.25 -3.90 20.23
N PRO A 40 -1.96 -4.15 20.45
CA PRO A 40 -1.08 -4.63 19.39
C PRO A 40 -1.40 -6.08 19.07
N ALA A 41 -1.43 -6.42 17.79
CA ALA A 41 -1.64 -7.76 17.28
C ALA A 41 -0.52 -8.14 16.32
N GLN A 42 -0.04 -9.36 16.46
CA GLN A 42 0.93 -9.96 15.55
C GLN A 42 0.24 -11.02 14.69
N GLN A 43 0.58 -11.01 13.41
CA GLN A 43 0.13 -12.01 12.44
C GLN A 43 1.35 -12.70 11.82
N LEU A 44 1.26 -14.01 11.63
CA LEU A 44 2.28 -14.74 10.89
C LEU A 44 2.18 -14.37 9.40
N VAL A 45 3.30 -13.92 8.85
CA VAL A 45 3.41 -13.55 7.43
C VAL A 45 4.67 -14.18 6.85
N SER A 46 4.65 -14.45 5.55
CA SER A 46 5.83 -14.94 4.83
C SER A 46 6.94 -13.90 4.86
N GLY A 47 8.15 -14.34 5.14
CA GLY A 47 9.34 -13.47 5.18
C GLY A 47 10.06 -13.35 3.84
N LYS A 48 9.69 -14.16 2.82
CA LYS A 48 10.42 -14.22 1.55
C LYS A 48 9.48 -14.02 0.36
N VAL A 49 9.96 -13.28 -0.63
CA VAL A 49 9.28 -13.09 -1.91
C VAL A 49 10.23 -13.42 -3.04
N GLN A 50 9.77 -14.25 -3.95
CA GLN A 50 10.44 -14.49 -5.22
C GLN A 50 9.53 -14.11 -6.37
N LEU A 51 10.01 -13.21 -7.21
CA LEU A 51 9.35 -12.80 -8.43
C LEU A 51 10.12 -13.38 -9.61
N SER A 52 9.43 -13.93 -10.61
CA SER A 52 10.04 -14.39 -11.85
C SER A 52 9.31 -13.83 -13.04
N ASP A 53 10.05 -13.59 -14.12
CA ASP A 53 9.50 -13.02 -15.34
C ASP A 53 10.21 -13.56 -16.57
N TYR A 54 9.54 -13.43 -17.70
CA TYR A 54 10.06 -13.82 -19.00
C TYR A 54 10.17 -12.61 -19.93
N GLN A 55 11.35 -12.43 -20.50
CA GLN A 55 11.59 -11.40 -21.51
C GLN A 55 11.81 -12.06 -22.88
N PHE A 56 10.87 -11.87 -23.80
CA PHE A 56 10.95 -12.50 -25.12
C PHE A 56 12.18 -12.07 -25.95
N LYS A 57 12.78 -10.90 -25.66
CA LYS A 57 14.02 -10.44 -26.29
C LYS A 57 15.27 -11.18 -25.78
N LYS A 58 15.16 -11.86 -24.63
CA LYS A 58 16.24 -12.63 -23.99
C LYS A 58 15.73 -14.01 -23.62
N VAL A 59 15.33 -14.79 -24.61
CA VAL A 59 14.58 -16.05 -24.51
C VAL A 59 15.19 -17.06 -23.54
N ASN A 60 16.51 -17.12 -23.45
CA ASN A 60 17.21 -18.08 -22.60
C ASN A 60 17.41 -17.61 -21.14
N LEU A 61 16.85 -16.46 -20.76
CA LEU A 61 17.05 -15.87 -19.43
C LEU A 61 15.71 -15.68 -18.74
N VAL A 62 15.38 -16.57 -17.80
CA VAL A 62 14.31 -16.32 -16.82
C VAL A 62 14.86 -15.32 -15.81
N GLN A 63 14.24 -14.15 -15.74
CA GLN A 63 14.60 -13.13 -14.76
C GLN A 63 13.97 -13.48 -13.42
N THR A 64 14.79 -13.58 -12.39
CA THR A 64 14.31 -13.85 -11.02
C THR A 64 14.83 -12.77 -10.09
N ALA A 65 13.96 -12.23 -9.28
CA ALA A 65 14.28 -11.30 -8.22
C ALA A 65 13.75 -11.82 -6.87
N LYS A 66 14.56 -11.71 -5.84
CA LYS A 66 14.21 -12.13 -4.49
C LYS A 66 14.50 -11.00 -3.51
N ASP A 67 13.69 -10.96 -2.47
CA ASP A 67 13.97 -10.18 -1.28
C ASP A 67 13.40 -10.88 -0.06
N ASP A 68 13.96 -10.62 1.10
CA ASP A 68 13.57 -11.27 2.35
C ASP A 68 13.57 -10.27 3.52
N PHE A 69 12.73 -10.57 4.49
CA PHE A 69 12.70 -9.91 5.79
C PHE A 69 12.77 -10.96 6.89
N GLN A 70 13.72 -10.78 7.81
CA GLN A 70 13.91 -11.73 8.89
C GLN A 70 12.91 -11.48 10.02
N TRP A 71 11.85 -12.27 10.04
CA TRP A 71 10.97 -12.38 11.19
C TRP A 71 11.52 -13.38 12.20
N ASN A 72 11.24 -13.15 13.46
CA ASN A 72 11.58 -14.07 14.53
C ASN A 72 10.41 -15.03 14.83
N HIS A 73 10.02 -15.85 13.83
CA HIS A 73 9.03 -16.91 13.97
C HIS A 73 9.29 -18.07 12.99
N ASP A 74 8.76 -19.24 13.27
CA ASP A 74 9.06 -20.48 12.55
C ASP A 74 8.65 -20.49 11.06
N PHE A 75 7.71 -19.61 10.67
CA PHE A 75 7.21 -19.52 9.29
C PHE A 75 7.85 -18.39 8.47
N ALA A 76 8.85 -17.70 9.00
CA ALA A 76 9.58 -16.64 8.29
C ALA A 76 10.29 -17.15 7.01
N GLU A 77 10.62 -18.44 6.99
CA GLU A 77 11.28 -19.10 5.85
C GLU A 77 10.36 -19.36 4.65
N GLN A 78 9.04 -19.25 4.83
CA GLN A 78 8.09 -19.48 3.74
C GLN A 78 8.20 -18.41 2.68
N GLU A 79 8.16 -18.84 1.41
CA GLU A 79 8.32 -18.00 0.24
C GLU A 79 6.98 -17.81 -0.47
N ILE A 80 6.67 -16.57 -0.85
CA ILE A 80 5.64 -16.24 -1.83
C ILE A 80 6.30 -16.15 -3.20
N TYR A 81 5.86 -16.99 -4.12
CA TYR A 81 6.30 -16.99 -5.50
C TYR A 81 5.25 -16.38 -6.43
N GLU A 82 5.65 -15.42 -7.26
CA GLU A 82 4.78 -14.82 -8.27
C GLU A 82 5.45 -14.73 -9.64
N TRP A 83 4.66 -15.02 -10.68
CA TRP A 83 5.03 -14.80 -12.05
C TRP A 83 4.52 -13.44 -12.54
N GLN A 84 5.39 -12.55 -13.04
CA GLN A 84 5.10 -11.12 -13.25
C GLN A 84 4.58 -10.73 -14.65
N GLN A 85 4.65 -11.59 -15.64
CA GLN A 85 4.13 -11.34 -16.99
C GLN A 85 4.69 -10.08 -17.69
N GLY A 86 5.99 -9.90 -17.72
CA GLY A 86 6.64 -8.84 -18.49
C GLY A 86 6.87 -7.50 -17.75
N ASP A 87 6.65 -7.45 -16.44
CA ASP A 87 6.79 -6.22 -15.65
C ASP A 87 8.23 -5.81 -15.30
N PHE A 88 9.23 -6.67 -15.52
CA PHE A 88 10.63 -6.37 -15.22
C PHE A 88 11.34 -5.58 -16.32
N ILE A 89 10.72 -5.39 -17.47
CA ILE A 89 11.37 -4.98 -18.71
C ILE A 89 11.92 -3.56 -18.65
N SER A 90 11.40 -2.69 -17.80
CA SER A 90 11.66 -1.25 -17.91
C SER A 90 12.80 -0.69 -17.05
N ALA A 91 13.42 -1.47 -16.15
CA ALA A 91 14.50 -0.98 -15.31
C ALA A 91 15.54 -2.06 -14.97
N GLU A 92 16.81 -1.68 -14.95
CA GLU A 92 17.95 -2.56 -14.67
C GLU A 92 17.85 -3.28 -13.31
N ASN A 93 17.13 -2.69 -12.35
CA ASN A 93 16.87 -3.24 -11.02
C ASN A 93 15.37 -3.36 -10.68
N GLY A 94 14.49 -3.26 -11.66
CA GLY A 94 13.05 -3.21 -11.44
C GLY A 94 12.49 -4.42 -10.68
N GLY A 95 13.00 -5.61 -10.97
CA GLY A 95 12.61 -6.82 -10.27
C GLY A 95 12.97 -6.82 -8.79
N LYS A 96 14.19 -6.39 -8.44
CA LYS A 96 14.63 -6.30 -7.04
C LYS A 96 13.80 -5.28 -6.25
N LEU A 97 13.56 -4.12 -6.85
CA LEU A 97 12.73 -3.09 -6.22
C LEU A 97 11.30 -3.59 -5.97
N LYS A 98 10.70 -4.28 -6.95
CA LYS A 98 9.37 -4.88 -6.78
C LYS A 98 9.35 -5.98 -5.72
N ALA A 99 10.34 -6.87 -5.69
CA ALA A 99 10.44 -7.90 -4.66
C ALA A 99 10.53 -7.27 -3.27
N LYS A 100 11.40 -6.24 -3.11
CA LYS A 100 11.52 -5.48 -1.87
C LYS A 100 10.20 -4.83 -1.45
N GLN A 101 9.54 -4.12 -2.38
CA GLN A 101 8.25 -3.48 -2.09
C GLN A 101 7.18 -4.50 -1.68
N HIS A 102 7.21 -5.70 -2.27
CA HIS A 102 6.27 -6.76 -1.91
C HIS A 102 6.58 -7.34 -0.52
N VAL A 103 7.85 -7.54 -0.17
CA VAL A 103 8.25 -7.92 1.20
C VAL A 103 7.83 -6.84 2.19
N GLU A 104 8.08 -5.55 1.90
CA GLU A 104 7.66 -4.42 2.74
C GLU A 104 6.13 -4.38 2.92
N GLN A 105 5.36 -4.72 1.89
CA GLN A 105 3.91 -4.84 1.97
C GLN A 105 3.47 -6.00 2.89
N LEU A 106 4.14 -7.14 2.83
CA LEU A 106 3.81 -8.28 3.66
C LEU A 106 4.11 -8.03 5.13
N TYR A 107 5.30 -7.54 5.45
CA TYR A 107 5.68 -7.41 6.85
C TYR A 107 4.91 -6.32 7.60
N GLN A 108 4.42 -5.28 6.93
CA GLN A 108 3.56 -4.29 7.60
C GLN A 108 2.27 -4.90 8.16
N HIS A 109 1.78 -6.01 7.58
CA HIS A 109 0.65 -6.75 8.11
C HIS A 109 1.00 -7.61 9.32
N GLY A 110 2.28 -7.93 9.48
CA GLY A 110 2.76 -8.78 10.57
C GLY A 110 2.61 -8.14 11.96
N TYR A 111 2.54 -6.82 12.05
CA TYR A 111 2.39 -6.13 13.32
C TYR A 111 1.57 -4.85 13.18
N ARG A 112 0.35 -4.88 13.69
CA ARG A 112 -0.58 -3.74 13.72
C ARG A 112 -1.21 -3.60 15.10
N ALA A 113 -1.67 -2.39 15.42
CA ALA A 113 -2.42 -2.14 16.64
C ALA A 113 -3.78 -1.54 16.31
N LYS A 114 -4.77 -1.89 17.11
CA LYS A 114 -6.06 -1.22 17.16
C LYS A 114 -6.12 -0.38 18.42
N GLY A 115 -6.59 0.83 18.30
CA GLY A 115 -6.78 1.73 19.43
C GLY A 115 -8.15 2.37 19.44
N LYS A 116 -8.57 2.79 20.61
CA LYS A 116 -9.81 3.54 20.84
C LYS A 116 -9.58 4.52 21.97
N GLY A 117 -10.14 5.71 21.85
CA GLY A 117 -10.02 6.69 22.91
C GLY A 117 -10.87 7.94 22.68
N HIS A 118 -10.88 8.80 23.68
CA HIS A 118 -11.51 10.11 23.63
C HIS A 118 -10.48 11.14 23.13
N LEU A 119 -10.35 11.23 21.81
CA LEU A 119 -9.33 12.01 21.13
C LEU A 119 -9.98 12.92 20.10
N LYS A 120 -9.61 14.19 20.07
CA LYS A 120 -10.19 15.18 19.14
C LYS A 120 -9.28 15.46 17.94
N GLY A 121 -7.98 15.26 18.11
CA GLY A 121 -6.95 15.66 17.15
C GLY A 121 -6.30 14.53 16.37
N LEU A 122 -6.67 13.26 16.57
CA LEU A 122 -6.02 12.13 15.93
C LEU A 122 -6.29 12.10 14.41
N GLN A 123 -5.23 12.09 13.60
CA GLN A 123 -5.33 12.16 12.14
C GLN A 123 -4.57 11.03 11.46
N THR A 124 -5.19 10.47 10.41
CA THR A 124 -4.57 9.47 9.54
C THR A 124 -3.34 10.04 8.83
N GLY A 125 -2.26 9.25 8.74
CA GLY A 125 -1.01 9.65 8.10
C GLY A 125 -0.06 10.45 8.99
N PHE A 126 -0.39 10.60 10.27
CA PHE A 126 0.48 11.21 11.26
C PHE A 126 1.08 10.19 12.22
N ARG A 127 2.19 10.54 12.84
CA ARG A 127 2.87 9.73 13.85
C ARG A 127 2.58 10.24 15.25
N PHE A 128 2.55 9.34 16.20
CA PHE A 128 2.49 9.64 17.63
C PHE A 128 3.38 8.68 18.41
N ASN A 129 3.81 9.07 19.59
CA ASN A 129 4.48 8.20 20.54
C ASN A 129 3.49 7.77 21.61
N LEU A 130 3.42 6.46 21.87
CA LEU A 130 2.64 5.90 22.97
C LEU A 130 3.53 5.72 24.18
N GLU A 131 3.08 6.18 25.34
CA GLU A 131 3.75 5.96 26.63
C GLU A 131 2.74 5.46 27.69
N ASN A 132 3.32 4.94 28.78
CA ASN A 132 2.58 4.41 29.93
C ASN A 132 1.67 3.21 29.62
N HIS A 133 1.88 2.55 28.48
CA HIS A 133 1.20 1.28 28.22
C HIS A 133 1.79 0.18 29.10
N PRO A 134 0.98 -0.75 29.68
CA PRO A 134 1.46 -1.83 30.55
C PRO A 134 2.47 -2.76 29.86
N ASN A 135 2.29 -3.02 28.58
CA ASN A 135 3.30 -3.71 27.77
C ASN A 135 4.32 -2.70 27.24
N SER A 136 5.56 -2.84 27.71
CA SER A 136 6.67 -1.95 27.33
C SER A 136 6.92 -1.87 25.84
N ASP A 137 6.70 -2.97 25.10
CA ASP A 137 6.94 -3.05 23.66
C ASP A 137 5.96 -2.16 22.86
N SER A 138 4.85 -1.80 23.46
CA SER A 138 3.88 -0.87 22.87
C SER A 138 4.28 0.60 23.04
N ASN A 139 5.20 0.90 23.99
CA ASN A 139 5.68 2.26 24.24
C ASN A 139 6.74 2.66 23.22
N ARG A 140 6.26 3.02 22.01
CA ARG A 140 7.08 3.40 20.84
C ARG A 140 6.33 4.36 19.93
N GLY A 141 6.98 4.74 18.84
CA GLY A 141 6.36 5.49 17.74
C GLY A 141 5.40 4.63 16.94
N TRP A 142 4.25 5.21 16.61
CA TRP A 142 3.19 4.60 15.82
C TRP A 142 2.76 5.52 14.69
N LEU A 143 2.53 4.95 13.51
CA LEU A 143 1.93 5.62 12.36
C LEU A 143 0.44 5.26 12.29
N ILE A 144 -0.43 6.27 12.24
CA ILE A 144 -1.88 6.10 12.13
C ILE A 144 -2.25 5.78 10.68
N LEU A 145 -2.82 4.59 10.46
CA LEU A 145 -3.22 4.11 9.13
C LEU A 145 -4.64 4.51 8.76
N GLY A 146 -5.52 4.58 9.75
CA GLY A 146 -6.91 4.93 9.55
C GLY A 146 -7.58 5.31 10.86
N THR A 147 -8.57 6.19 10.78
CA THR A 147 -9.36 6.64 11.93
C THR A 147 -10.85 6.60 11.58
N GLN A 148 -11.65 6.22 12.57
CA GLN A 148 -13.11 6.35 12.54
C GLN A 148 -13.53 7.15 13.75
N THR A 149 -14.07 8.35 13.52
CA THR A 149 -14.48 9.27 14.58
C THR A 149 -16.00 9.28 14.71
N THR A 150 -16.48 9.05 15.92
CA THR A 150 -17.88 9.21 16.30
C THR A 150 -18.00 10.42 17.20
N ILE A 151 -18.80 11.39 16.80
CA ILE A 151 -19.06 12.61 17.57
C ILE A 151 -20.53 12.58 18.01
N GLN A 152 -20.75 12.72 19.30
CA GLN A 152 -22.07 12.76 19.89
C GLN A 152 -22.28 14.09 20.62
N ASP A 153 -23.39 14.76 20.33
CA ASP A 153 -23.85 15.92 21.14
C ASP A 153 -24.43 15.39 22.46
N ILE A 154 -23.78 15.76 23.54
CA ILE A 154 -24.18 15.39 24.90
C ILE A 154 -24.77 16.59 25.68
N SER A 155 -25.17 17.64 24.98
CA SER A 155 -25.74 18.83 25.56
C SER A 155 -27.14 18.55 26.15
N GLU A 156 -27.49 19.25 27.22
CA GLU A 156 -28.88 19.27 27.70
C GLU A 156 -29.74 20.08 26.71
N GLU A 157 -31.01 19.70 26.52
CA GLU A 157 -31.93 20.33 25.53
C GLU A 157 -32.08 21.86 25.65
N LYS A 158 -31.65 22.47 26.75
CA LYS A 158 -31.77 23.90 27.03
C LYS A 158 -30.42 24.57 27.34
N ALA A 159 -29.32 23.94 26.97
CA ALA A 159 -28.02 24.50 27.27
C ALA A 159 -27.65 25.62 26.28
N ASP A 160 -27.15 26.73 26.81
CA ASP A 160 -26.59 27.84 25.99
C ASP A 160 -25.28 27.45 25.28
N HIS A 161 -24.70 26.32 25.67
CA HIS A 161 -23.45 25.79 25.08
C HIS A 161 -23.61 24.30 24.74
N HIS A 162 -23.20 23.95 23.55
CA HIS A 162 -23.15 22.55 23.09
C HIS A 162 -21.89 21.85 23.58
N PHE A 163 -22.05 20.65 24.12
CA PHE A 163 -20.94 19.76 24.49
C PHE A 163 -20.94 18.54 23.62
N TYR A 164 -19.77 18.24 23.07
CA TYR A 164 -19.59 17.09 22.19
C TYR A 164 -18.64 16.08 22.86
N ASP A 165 -19.02 14.83 22.84
CA ASP A 165 -18.11 13.72 23.10
C ASP A 165 -17.59 13.18 21.79
N SER A 166 -16.30 12.88 21.73
CA SER A 166 -15.62 12.38 20.54
C SER A 166 -14.88 11.10 20.86
N VAL A 167 -15.31 10.01 20.28
CA VAL A 167 -14.67 8.70 20.37
C VAL A 167 -14.02 8.39 19.04
N VAL A 168 -12.73 8.08 19.05
CA VAL A 168 -11.96 7.71 17.86
C VAL A 168 -11.50 6.26 17.98
N GLU A 169 -11.85 5.47 17.01
CA GLU A 169 -11.25 4.15 16.77
C GLU A 169 -10.20 4.29 15.68
N PHE A 170 -9.04 3.66 15.85
CA PHE A 170 -7.96 3.81 14.91
C PHE A 170 -7.15 2.53 14.74
N ILE A 171 -6.47 2.45 13.60
CA ILE A 171 -5.50 1.39 13.29
C ILE A 171 -4.14 2.07 13.13
N ALA A 172 -3.12 1.48 13.73
CA ALA A 172 -1.74 1.96 13.65
C ALA A 172 -0.75 0.82 13.37
N GLN A 173 0.41 1.17 12.87
CA GLN A 173 1.58 0.30 12.76
C GLN A 173 2.79 0.97 13.42
N PRO A 174 3.84 0.22 13.80
CA PRO A 174 5.11 0.83 14.20
C PRO A 174 5.60 1.79 13.12
N ASP A 175 6.06 2.98 13.52
CA ASP A 175 6.47 4.03 12.57
C ASP A 175 7.79 3.73 11.85
N GLU A 176 8.54 2.74 12.33
CA GLU A 176 9.72 2.20 11.67
C GLU A 176 9.40 1.39 10.40
N PHE A 177 8.17 0.86 10.27
CA PHE A 177 7.75 0.09 9.11
C PHE A 177 7.33 1.02 7.97
N ILE A 178 7.85 0.74 6.77
CA ILE A 178 7.45 1.49 5.58
C ILE A 178 6.03 1.08 5.21
N LEU A 179 5.13 2.07 5.10
CA LEU A 179 3.78 1.81 4.64
C LEU A 179 3.75 1.55 3.14
N ARG A 180 3.33 0.35 2.75
CA ARG A 180 3.04 -0.02 1.36
C ARG A 180 1.58 -0.39 1.23
N PRO A 181 0.77 0.37 0.50
CA PRO A 181 -0.64 0.03 0.27
C PRO A 181 -0.80 -1.36 -0.35
N ASP A 182 -1.87 -2.04 0.02
CA ASP A 182 -2.22 -3.32 -0.58
C ASP A 182 -2.57 -3.16 -2.06
N ARG A 183 -2.23 -4.17 -2.85
CA ARG A 183 -2.69 -4.26 -4.24
C ARG A 183 -4.17 -4.61 -4.24
N THR A 184 -4.99 -3.61 -4.48
CA THR A 184 -6.47 -3.78 -4.49
C THR A 184 -7.01 -4.08 -5.88
N LEU A 185 -6.22 -3.89 -6.93
CA LEU A 185 -6.64 -4.10 -8.30
C LEU A 185 -5.84 -5.23 -8.94
N ASP A 186 -6.55 -6.23 -9.44
CA ASP A 186 -5.97 -7.23 -10.32
C ASP A 186 -5.66 -6.62 -11.68
N LYS A 187 -4.61 -7.14 -12.34
CA LYS A 187 -4.35 -6.79 -13.73
C LYS A 187 -5.57 -7.16 -14.58
N PRO A 188 -6.03 -6.25 -15.45
CA PRO A 188 -7.14 -6.56 -16.34
C PRO A 188 -6.75 -7.72 -17.26
N ARG A 189 -7.60 -8.75 -17.29
CA ARG A 189 -7.46 -9.87 -18.22
C ARG A 189 -8.05 -9.47 -19.56
N GLY A 190 -7.20 -9.42 -20.59
CA GLY A 190 -7.66 -9.18 -21.96
C GLY A 190 -8.63 -10.29 -22.39
N ARG A 191 -9.74 -9.90 -23.04
CA ARG A 191 -10.60 -10.83 -23.75
C ARG A 191 -10.11 -10.97 -25.20
N PRO A 192 -10.43 -12.05 -25.91
CA PRO A 192 -10.17 -12.16 -27.34
C PRO A 192 -10.73 -10.94 -28.07
N GLN A 193 -9.92 -10.35 -28.93
CA GLN A 193 -10.29 -9.19 -29.75
C GLN A 193 -9.83 -9.46 -31.19
N THR A 194 -10.51 -8.82 -32.13
CA THR A 194 -10.10 -8.81 -33.53
C THR A 194 -9.40 -7.50 -33.85
N ALA A 195 -8.42 -7.56 -34.75
CA ALA A 195 -7.67 -6.41 -35.20
C ALA A 195 -7.35 -6.58 -36.70
N ILE A 196 -7.02 -5.49 -37.37
CA ILE A 196 -6.56 -5.49 -38.75
C ILE A 196 -5.04 -5.50 -38.72
N VAL A 197 -4.41 -6.42 -39.46
CA VAL A 197 -2.97 -6.39 -39.68
C VAL A 197 -2.66 -5.24 -40.65
N VAL A 198 -1.68 -4.41 -40.27
CA VAL A 198 -1.27 -3.24 -41.05
C VAL A 198 0.21 -3.29 -41.33
N GLY A 199 0.62 -2.65 -42.42
CA GLY A 199 2.02 -2.57 -42.87
C GLY A 199 2.18 -1.57 -44.03
N PRO A 200 3.42 -1.39 -44.55
CA PRO A 200 3.64 -0.55 -45.69
C PRO A 200 2.80 -0.98 -46.90
N PRO A 201 2.44 -0.04 -47.78
CA PRO A 201 1.83 -0.38 -49.08
C PRO A 201 2.77 -1.32 -49.87
N ASP A 202 2.19 -2.30 -50.54
CA ASP A 202 2.88 -3.28 -51.38
C ASP A 202 3.68 -4.39 -50.66
N GLU A 203 3.61 -4.47 -49.33
CA GLU A 203 4.12 -5.59 -48.54
C GLU A 203 3.00 -6.52 -48.08
N GLU A 204 2.99 -7.79 -48.51
CA GLU A 204 2.04 -8.78 -48.04
C GLU A 204 2.32 -9.23 -46.60
N ILE A 205 3.61 -9.23 -46.21
CA ILE A 205 4.07 -9.65 -44.87
C ILE A 205 4.98 -8.57 -44.33
N HIS A 206 4.54 -7.91 -43.27
CA HIS A 206 5.35 -6.92 -42.55
C HIS A 206 5.55 -7.35 -41.11
N THR A 207 6.75 -7.78 -40.78
CA THR A 207 7.12 -8.20 -39.44
C THR A 207 8.37 -7.48 -38.97
N ASP A 208 8.46 -7.29 -37.64
CA ASP A 208 9.71 -6.79 -37.07
C ASP A 208 10.77 -7.90 -36.91
N GLN A 209 11.94 -7.52 -36.38
CA GLN A 209 13.06 -8.44 -36.12
C GLN A 209 12.74 -9.60 -35.17
N PHE A 210 11.63 -9.56 -34.45
CA PHE A 210 11.15 -10.58 -33.53
C PHE A 210 9.96 -11.40 -34.07
N GLY A 211 9.59 -11.18 -35.35
CA GLY A 211 8.47 -11.85 -35.97
C GLY A 211 7.11 -11.37 -35.52
N ARG A 212 7.00 -10.19 -34.90
CA ARG A 212 5.73 -9.59 -34.52
C ARG A 212 5.06 -8.95 -35.73
N VAL A 213 3.75 -9.03 -35.80
CA VAL A 213 2.94 -8.33 -36.79
C VAL A 213 2.39 -7.02 -36.19
N LYS A 214 2.28 -6.00 -37.01
CA LYS A 214 1.69 -4.73 -36.64
C LYS A 214 0.18 -4.81 -36.77
N VAL A 215 -0.58 -4.42 -35.75
CA VAL A 215 -2.04 -4.53 -35.73
C VAL A 215 -2.70 -3.21 -35.37
N LYS A 216 -3.88 -2.98 -35.93
CA LYS A 216 -4.75 -1.87 -35.60
C LYS A 216 -6.06 -2.40 -35.03
N PHE A 217 -6.39 -1.98 -33.81
CA PHE A 217 -7.63 -2.36 -33.17
C PHE A 217 -8.82 -1.51 -33.66
N HIS A 218 -10.00 -2.09 -33.71
CA HIS A 218 -11.22 -1.39 -34.14
C HIS A 218 -11.62 -0.21 -33.24
N TRP A 219 -11.18 -0.23 -31.98
CA TRP A 219 -11.44 0.83 -31.00
C TRP A 219 -10.38 1.95 -31.01
N ASP A 220 -9.32 1.82 -31.81
CA ASP A 220 -8.30 2.87 -31.90
C ASP A 220 -8.86 4.12 -32.57
N ARG A 221 -8.97 5.19 -31.79
CA ARG A 221 -9.48 6.49 -32.21
C ARG A 221 -8.41 7.48 -32.64
N LEU A 222 -7.17 7.22 -32.26
CA LEU A 222 -6.07 8.14 -32.50
C LEU A 222 -5.54 8.03 -33.93
N HIS A 223 -5.72 6.86 -34.54
CA HIS A 223 -5.30 6.58 -35.90
C HIS A 223 -6.49 6.16 -36.78
N PRO A 224 -7.44 7.10 -37.07
CA PRO A 224 -8.69 6.75 -37.73
C PRO A 224 -8.54 6.48 -39.25
N SER A 225 -7.34 6.66 -39.83
CA SER A 225 -7.17 6.54 -41.27
C SER A 225 -7.47 5.12 -41.75
N SER A 226 -8.27 5.04 -42.82
CA SER A 226 -8.64 3.81 -43.52
C SER A 226 -7.47 3.24 -44.36
N GLN A 227 -6.37 3.95 -44.47
CA GLN A 227 -5.19 3.52 -45.23
C GLN A 227 -4.14 3.02 -44.25
N SER A 228 -3.65 1.81 -44.52
CA SER A 228 -2.54 1.21 -43.80
C SER A 228 -1.25 1.99 -44.09
N SER A 229 -0.91 2.94 -43.23
CA SER A 229 0.40 3.56 -43.27
C SER A 229 1.33 2.88 -42.25
N ASP A 230 2.62 2.98 -42.45
CA ASP A 230 3.63 2.41 -41.57
C ASP A 230 3.60 3.05 -40.16
N GLU A 231 2.92 4.20 -40.02
CA GLU A 231 2.73 4.93 -38.76
C GLU A 231 1.52 4.43 -37.95
N ASP A 232 0.58 3.70 -38.58
CA ASP A 232 -0.63 3.22 -37.94
C ASP A 232 -0.45 1.84 -37.30
N GLY A 233 -0.78 1.71 -36.01
CA GLY A 233 -0.82 0.43 -35.32
C GLY A 233 0.32 0.19 -34.33
N ILE A 234 0.23 -0.95 -33.62
CA ILE A 234 1.12 -1.35 -32.54
C ILE A 234 1.73 -2.72 -32.84
N PHE A 235 3.03 -2.85 -32.61
CA PHE A 235 3.72 -4.13 -32.62
C PHE A 235 3.59 -4.89 -31.29
#